data_dde9dcb1e2dee8ab49124a50b05dbabd
#
_entry.id   dde9dcb1e2dee8ab49124a50b05dbabd
#
_cell.length_a   1.000
_cell.length_b   1.000
_cell.length_c   1.000
_cell.angle_alpha   90.00
_cell.angle_beta   90.00
_cell.angle_gamma   90.00
#
_symmetry.space_group_name_H-M   'P 1'
#
loop_
_entity.id
_entity.type
_entity.pdbx_description
1 polymer ?
#
loop_
_entity_poly.entity_id
_entity_poly.type
_entity_poly.pdbx_seq_one_letter_code
_entity_poly.pdbx_strand_id
1 'polypeptide(L)'
;MANDRAVQRNSIVIDNKSYRTKGKVRLFDASQQPGKIVIGESSAADNPHASEWNMGDFRGGIGIEIADPTKDADRAWYSTANLRYKDRTMLQPLVTLTENSPATEVQTLTDFKGAMYGTFETSVHLYNSVTDTWGSSLRTLASNATDAKRGLVGGTDTLAIATGSDLDYATSSSAWARNTTDIKYITFFKDLLWGINQAGQLYYTDDLSTAWSTDAKLQLPDDYIGGLLIARGPDREEHIYAATKVGLYVHDDINQRFLPTDLKLPFHPDSGKGATVWRGSIYFPAGNSIYKFQAGSDQTVVVPVGPDRDYGLPSDRRGKITSLVGSHNDLLVLVDATEASGVAALGAATRGVGTHHGITANAGQGFSTILGNDERGYDVKWASDAVGASLTAAEVSNAHSGYRIWWGAGKGVYYMPLPVDVVNPLQDPTGTFAEGATLETPWNDFNIRNQTKVALDVLVETVNPTSSETIKVEYATNYNDEAYTVLDNSDTTNGLITTTGESKFRIIVGGDPIGEVFRSIKFRVTFARGSTTTNTPQLIKMTLVWRAVVALLWGVSADIDVNEVSPDGRNTVQQIVDLKSALASGTLVEVTYRNDNTDSQNYYMDMADLQSMEEAGGESEVGVFRTNFVEPRQSRDR
;
A
#
# COMPACT_ATOMS: atom_id res chain seq x y z
N MET A 1 -31.96 6.40 -49.22
CA MET A 1 -31.95 5.16 -50.02
C MET A 1 -30.48 4.78 -50.17
N ALA A 2 -30.01 3.84 -49.38
CA ALA A 2 -28.65 3.30 -49.51
C ALA A 2 -28.68 2.41 -50.77
N ASN A 3 -27.80 2.72 -51.73
CA ASN A 3 -27.56 1.87 -52.88
C ASN A 3 -26.87 0.60 -52.42
N ASP A 4 -27.63 -0.47 -52.26
CA ASP A 4 -27.11 -1.84 -52.12
C ASP A 4 -26.47 -2.23 -53.46
N ARG A 5 -25.21 -1.80 -53.67
CA ARG A 5 -24.44 -2.31 -54.83
C ARG A 5 -23.97 -3.71 -54.46
N ALA A 6 -24.68 -4.69 -55.03
CA ALA A 6 -24.28 -6.08 -54.93
C ALA A 6 -22.82 -6.24 -55.39
N VAL A 7 -21.90 -6.55 -54.43
CA VAL A 7 -20.49 -6.81 -54.72
C VAL A 7 -20.42 -8.06 -55.60
N GLN A 8 -19.88 -7.93 -56.81
CA GLN A 8 -19.72 -9.08 -57.73
C GLN A 8 -18.60 -10.01 -57.20
N ARG A 9 -18.64 -11.29 -57.54
CA ARG A 9 -17.71 -12.32 -57.06
C ARG A 9 -16.20 -11.99 -57.20
N ASN A 10 -15.85 -11.12 -58.14
CA ASN A 10 -14.48 -10.72 -58.46
C ASN A 10 -14.31 -9.20 -58.30
N SER A 11 -14.81 -8.63 -57.23
CA SER A 11 -14.64 -7.22 -56.93
C SER A 11 -14.42 -6.99 -55.42
N ILE A 12 -13.67 -5.95 -55.12
CA ILE A 12 -13.46 -5.42 -53.78
C ILE A 12 -13.85 -3.93 -53.79
N VAL A 13 -14.46 -3.45 -52.72
CA VAL A 13 -14.73 -2.03 -52.54
C VAL A 13 -13.80 -1.49 -51.46
N ILE A 14 -13.08 -0.43 -51.76
CA ILE A 14 -12.16 0.26 -50.87
C ILE A 14 -12.61 1.73 -50.83
N ASP A 15 -12.92 2.26 -49.65
CA ASP A 15 -13.45 3.62 -49.48
C ASP A 15 -14.58 3.99 -50.45
N ASN A 16 -15.59 3.14 -50.56
CA ASN A 16 -16.73 3.29 -51.48
C ASN A 16 -16.35 3.26 -52.97
N LYS A 17 -15.14 2.85 -53.32
CA LYS A 17 -14.66 2.73 -54.71
C LYS A 17 -14.50 1.26 -55.08
N SER A 18 -15.20 0.83 -56.17
CA SER A 18 -15.18 -0.56 -56.62
C SER A 18 -13.96 -0.85 -57.49
N TYR A 19 -13.28 -1.96 -57.25
CA TYR A 19 -12.15 -2.46 -58.02
C TYR A 19 -12.39 -3.88 -58.47
N ARG A 20 -11.95 -4.24 -59.68
CA ARG A 20 -11.92 -5.63 -60.12
C ARG A 20 -10.76 -6.37 -59.50
N THR A 21 -10.95 -7.64 -59.16
CA THR A 21 -9.88 -8.49 -58.65
C THR A 21 -9.56 -9.58 -59.66
N LYS A 22 -8.26 -9.86 -59.82
CA LYS A 22 -7.78 -10.98 -60.62
C LYS A 22 -7.75 -12.24 -59.75
N GLY A 23 -8.89 -12.88 -59.62
CA GLY A 23 -9.04 -14.02 -58.71
C GLY A 23 -9.83 -13.69 -57.44
N LYS A 24 -9.85 -14.65 -56.51
CA LYS A 24 -10.58 -14.52 -55.25
C LYS A 24 -9.79 -13.66 -54.25
N VAL A 25 -10.49 -12.82 -53.51
CA VAL A 25 -9.96 -12.17 -52.30
C VAL A 25 -9.58 -13.26 -51.30
N ARG A 26 -8.36 -13.18 -50.79
CA ARG A 26 -7.81 -14.16 -49.85
C ARG A 26 -7.83 -13.60 -48.43
N LEU A 27 -8.35 -14.39 -47.52
CA LEU A 27 -8.21 -14.13 -46.09
C LEU A 27 -6.93 -14.79 -45.60
N PHE A 28 -6.15 -14.09 -44.79
CA PHE A 28 -4.97 -14.64 -44.14
C PHE A 28 -4.93 -14.26 -42.66
N ASP A 29 -4.29 -15.09 -41.86
CA ASP A 29 -4.04 -14.80 -40.45
C ASP A 29 -2.84 -13.85 -40.34
N ALA A 30 -3.14 -12.57 -40.11
CA ALA A 30 -2.14 -11.54 -39.95
C ALA A 30 -1.40 -11.64 -38.60
N SER A 31 -1.87 -12.47 -37.66
CA SER A 31 -1.19 -12.69 -36.37
C SER A 31 0.15 -13.43 -36.51
N GLN A 32 0.38 -14.08 -37.66
CA GLN A 32 1.61 -14.80 -37.96
C GLN A 32 2.72 -13.93 -38.57
N GLN A 33 2.50 -12.66 -38.82
CA GLN A 33 3.60 -11.77 -39.20
C GLN A 33 4.52 -11.53 -37.97
N PRO A 34 5.85 -11.69 -38.11
CA PRO A 34 6.78 -11.65 -37.00
C PRO A 34 7.07 -10.23 -36.52
N GLY A 35 6.07 -9.59 -35.98
CA GLY A 35 6.27 -8.49 -35.04
C GLY A 35 6.61 -9.11 -33.70
N LYS A 36 7.90 -9.18 -33.40
CA LYS A 36 8.44 -9.75 -32.18
C LYS A 36 7.83 -9.07 -30.95
N ILE A 37 6.70 -9.60 -30.44
CA ILE A 37 6.25 -9.28 -29.08
C ILE A 37 7.22 -10.02 -28.17
N VAL A 38 8.23 -9.33 -27.68
CA VAL A 38 9.07 -9.81 -26.59
C VAL A 38 8.23 -9.70 -25.33
N ILE A 39 7.45 -10.74 -25.06
CA ILE A 39 6.92 -10.99 -23.71
C ILE A 39 8.15 -11.44 -22.92
N GLY A 40 8.42 -10.77 -21.78
CA GLY A 40 9.62 -10.96 -21.00
C GLY A 40 10.07 -12.41 -20.89
N GLU A 41 11.36 -12.61 -20.81
CA GLU A 41 12.03 -13.91 -20.80
C GLU A 41 11.37 -14.86 -19.77
N SER A 42 10.43 -15.68 -20.21
CA SER A 42 9.93 -16.79 -19.42
C SER A 42 10.70 -18.05 -19.83
N SER A 43 11.38 -18.65 -18.89
CA SER A 43 12.09 -19.93 -19.04
C SER A 43 11.17 -21.15 -19.02
N ALA A 44 9.88 -21.00 -19.27
CA ALA A 44 8.92 -22.09 -19.29
C ALA A 44 9.07 -22.90 -20.57
N ALA A 45 9.89 -23.91 -20.53
CA ALA A 45 10.17 -24.83 -21.64
C ALA A 45 8.98 -25.68 -22.09
N ASP A 46 7.93 -25.80 -21.26
CA ASP A 46 6.85 -26.77 -21.49
C ASP A 46 5.53 -26.16 -22.01
N ASN A 47 5.38 -24.83 -21.99
CA ASN A 47 4.19 -24.18 -22.56
C ASN A 47 4.54 -22.80 -23.11
N PRO A 48 4.90 -22.66 -24.40
CA PRO A 48 5.39 -21.42 -24.99
C PRO A 48 4.35 -20.27 -25.02
N HIS A 49 3.13 -20.52 -24.56
CA HIS A 49 2.04 -19.55 -24.56
C HIS A 49 1.53 -19.20 -23.16
N ALA A 50 2.07 -19.80 -22.09
CA ALA A 50 1.73 -19.48 -20.72
C ALA A 50 2.84 -18.67 -20.06
N SER A 51 2.44 -17.71 -19.22
CA SER A 51 3.32 -16.91 -18.38
C SER A 51 2.98 -17.16 -16.92
N GLU A 52 3.94 -17.00 -16.04
CA GLU A 52 3.74 -17.13 -14.60
C GLU A 52 4.00 -15.81 -13.89
N TRP A 53 3.19 -15.53 -12.91
CA TRP A 53 3.45 -14.50 -11.92
C TRP A 53 3.53 -15.15 -10.54
N ASN A 54 4.54 -14.77 -9.79
CA ASN A 54 4.82 -15.35 -8.49
C ASN A 54 4.81 -14.27 -7.41
N MET A 55 4.23 -14.58 -6.25
CA MET A 55 4.38 -13.82 -5.02
C MET A 55 4.90 -14.74 -3.92
N GLY A 56 6.16 -14.58 -3.51
CA GLY A 56 6.84 -15.42 -2.53
C GLY A 56 7.89 -14.69 -1.69
N ASP A 57 8.11 -13.39 -1.93
CA ASP A 57 8.84 -12.50 -1.01
C ASP A 57 7.87 -11.43 -0.49
N PHE A 58 7.66 -11.40 0.83
CA PHE A 58 6.68 -10.51 1.45
C PHE A 58 7.32 -9.28 2.10
N ARG A 59 8.65 -9.19 2.16
CA ARG A 59 9.40 -8.15 2.88
C ARG A 59 9.24 -6.73 2.31
N GLY A 60 8.77 -6.60 1.09
CA GLY A 60 8.46 -5.30 0.49
C GLY A 60 7.35 -4.55 1.25
N GLY A 61 6.54 -5.26 2.04
CA GLY A 61 5.48 -4.67 2.85
C GLY A 61 4.25 -4.26 2.05
N ILE A 62 3.55 -3.24 2.53
CA ILE A 62 2.27 -2.76 1.97
C ILE A 62 2.41 -1.42 1.26
N GLY A 63 1.36 -1.04 0.50
CA GLY A 63 1.17 0.32 -0.02
C GLY A 63 1.23 0.45 -1.54
N ILE A 64 1.30 -0.64 -2.30
CA ILE A 64 1.26 -0.63 -3.77
C ILE A 64 -0.08 -1.14 -4.27
N GLU A 65 -0.93 -0.25 -4.75
CA GLU A 65 -2.26 -0.60 -5.26
C GLU A 65 -2.21 -1.21 -6.67
N ILE A 66 -1.29 -0.73 -7.51
CA ILE A 66 -1.08 -1.21 -8.88
C ILE A 66 0.35 -1.71 -8.99
N ALA A 67 0.52 -2.97 -9.37
CA ALA A 67 1.82 -3.59 -9.49
C ALA A 67 2.66 -2.92 -10.60
N ASP A 68 3.90 -2.59 -10.27
CA ASP A 68 4.93 -2.29 -11.25
C ASP A 68 5.98 -3.41 -11.19
N PRO A 69 5.90 -4.43 -12.08
CA PRO A 69 6.79 -5.57 -12.03
C PRO A 69 8.25 -5.22 -12.27
N THR A 70 8.55 -3.99 -12.69
CA THR A 70 9.93 -3.51 -12.84
C THR A 70 10.53 -2.97 -11.55
N LYS A 71 9.70 -2.65 -10.56
CA LYS A 71 10.13 -1.97 -9.33
C LYS A 71 9.73 -2.67 -8.04
N ASP A 72 8.53 -3.25 -7.99
CA ASP A 72 7.90 -3.63 -6.72
C ASP A 72 7.15 -4.98 -6.81
N ALA A 73 7.76 -5.99 -7.44
CA ALA A 73 7.13 -7.29 -7.70
C ALA A 73 6.59 -8.01 -6.44
N ASP A 74 7.12 -7.68 -5.26
CA ASP A 74 6.91 -8.42 -4.02
C ASP A 74 6.20 -7.59 -2.92
N ARG A 75 5.49 -6.51 -3.28
CA ARG A 75 4.74 -5.69 -2.34
C ARG A 75 3.25 -6.00 -2.40
N ALA A 76 2.60 -5.96 -1.24
CA ALA A 76 1.15 -6.07 -1.12
C ALA A 76 0.47 -4.71 -1.21
N TRP A 77 -0.80 -4.69 -1.63
CA TRP A 77 -1.63 -3.49 -1.49
C TRP A 77 -1.88 -3.20 -0.02
N TYR A 78 -2.44 -4.18 0.69
CA TYR A 78 -2.70 -4.11 2.12
C TYR A 78 -2.61 -5.49 2.76
N SER A 79 -2.19 -5.56 4.01
CA SER A 79 -2.15 -6.84 4.74
C SER A 79 -2.17 -6.61 6.24
N THR A 80 -2.98 -7.41 6.94
CA THR A 80 -2.90 -7.59 8.40
C THR A 80 -2.12 -8.86 8.78
N ALA A 81 -1.63 -9.61 7.80
CA ALA A 81 -0.71 -10.73 8.01
C ALA A 81 0.72 -10.21 8.24
N ASN A 82 1.56 -11.04 8.86
CA ASN A 82 2.96 -10.71 9.12
C ASN A 82 3.79 -10.84 7.84
N LEU A 83 4.27 -9.72 7.29
CA LEU A 83 5.01 -9.63 6.03
C LEU A 83 6.55 -9.56 6.18
N ARG A 84 7.09 -9.80 7.37
CA ARG A 84 8.52 -9.57 7.64
C ARG A 84 9.47 -10.60 7.01
N TYR A 85 8.97 -11.78 6.66
CA TYR A 85 9.80 -12.89 6.26
C TYR A 85 9.79 -13.07 4.74
N LYS A 86 10.96 -13.41 4.19
CA LYS A 86 11.15 -13.55 2.76
C LYS A 86 10.28 -14.65 2.17
N ASP A 87 10.24 -15.79 2.85
CA ASP A 87 9.75 -17.04 2.31
C ASP A 87 8.37 -17.46 2.87
N ARG A 88 7.72 -16.58 3.63
CA ARG A 88 6.39 -16.88 4.20
C ARG A 88 5.68 -15.67 4.78
N THR A 89 4.37 -15.72 4.81
CA THR A 89 3.52 -14.84 5.61
C THR A 89 2.62 -15.66 6.51
N MET A 90 2.25 -15.12 7.67
CA MET A 90 1.52 -15.79 8.74
C MET A 90 0.69 -14.79 9.55
N LEU A 91 -0.04 -15.28 10.54
CA LEU A 91 -0.76 -14.41 11.49
C LEU A 91 0.20 -13.54 12.31
N GLN A 92 -0.26 -12.37 12.71
CA GLN A 92 0.42 -11.49 13.65
C GLN A 92 0.43 -12.08 15.06
N PRO A 93 1.36 -11.66 15.94
CA PRO A 93 1.28 -11.97 17.35
C PRO A 93 -0.05 -11.50 17.96
N LEU A 94 -0.55 -12.25 18.92
CA LEU A 94 -1.79 -11.92 19.63
C LEU A 94 -1.60 -10.63 20.43
N VAL A 95 -2.60 -9.76 20.33
CA VAL A 95 -2.71 -8.51 21.10
C VAL A 95 -3.57 -8.75 22.32
N THR A 96 -3.17 -8.24 23.45
CA THR A 96 -3.92 -8.32 24.70
C THR A 96 -4.51 -6.96 25.05
N LEU A 97 -5.83 -6.92 25.31
CA LEU A 97 -6.51 -5.78 25.88
C LEU A 97 -6.41 -5.84 27.40
N THR A 98 -6.00 -4.74 28.03
CA THR A 98 -6.09 -4.57 29.47
C THR A 98 -7.41 -3.85 29.84
N GLU A 99 -8.01 -4.22 30.94
CA GLU A 99 -9.20 -3.51 31.41
C GLU A 99 -8.83 -2.11 31.91
N ASN A 100 -9.55 -1.12 31.43
CA ASN A 100 -9.40 0.26 31.88
C ASN A 100 -10.31 0.57 33.05
N SER A 101 -9.73 1.20 34.07
CA SER A 101 -10.48 1.87 35.11
C SER A 101 -9.78 3.19 35.47
N PRO A 102 -10.26 4.33 35.04
CA PRO A 102 -11.55 4.64 34.38
C PRO A 102 -11.60 4.24 32.90
N ALA A 103 -12.82 4.08 32.37
CA ALA A 103 -13.07 3.77 30.96
C ALA A 103 -12.96 5.03 30.07
N THR A 104 -11.79 5.66 30.08
CA THR A 104 -11.44 6.88 29.32
C THR A 104 -10.20 6.64 28.49
N GLU A 105 -9.92 7.54 27.54
CA GLU A 105 -8.72 7.45 26.70
C GLU A 105 -7.45 7.70 27.52
N VAL A 106 -6.40 6.91 27.29
CA VAL A 106 -5.09 7.16 27.87
C VAL A 106 -4.40 8.29 27.12
N GLN A 107 -3.85 9.30 27.82
CA GLN A 107 -3.12 10.41 27.21
C GLN A 107 -1.62 10.12 27.08
N THR A 108 -1.03 9.51 28.09
CA THR A 108 0.38 9.13 28.08
C THR A 108 0.60 7.74 28.69
N LEU A 109 1.61 7.05 28.19
CA LEU A 109 2.10 5.79 28.73
C LEU A 109 3.61 5.95 28.98
N THR A 110 4.10 5.52 30.14
CA THR A 110 5.52 5.60 30.47
C THR A 110 5.90 4.52 31.46
N ASP A 111 7.02 3.85 31.25
CA ASP A 111 7.54 2.92 32.24
C ASP A 111 8.37 3.65 33.30
N PHE A 112 8.24 3.24 34.54
CA PHE A 112 9.06 3.76 35.62
C PHE A 112 9.29 2.66 36.67
N LYS A 113 10.56 2.44 37.02
CA LYS A 113 10.98 1.41 38.00
C LYS A 113 10.42 0.01 37.75
N GLY A 114 10.37 -0.39 36.46
CA GLY A 114 9.91 -1.72 36.04
C GLY A 114 8.40 -1.90 36.01
N ALA A 115 7.63 -0.84 36.18
CA ALA A 115 6.17 -0.85 36.08
C ALA A 115 5.67 0.14 35.04
N MET A 116 4.51 -0.14 34.43
CA MET A 116 3.87 0.72 33.45
C MET A 116 2.90 1.69 34.14
N TYR A 117 3.04 2.97 33.83
CA TYR A 117 2.16 4.06 34.27
C TYR A 117 1.38 4.60 33.08
N GLY A 118 0.10 4.88 33.29
CA GLY A 118 -0.78 5.54 32.32
C GLY A 118 -1.48 6.73 32.94
N THR A 119 -1.65 7.80 32.15
CA THR A 119 -2.50 8.93 32.55
C THR A 119 -3.84 8.84 31.83
N PHE A 120 -4.91 8.94 32.59
CA PHE A 120 -6.30 8.88 32.12
C PHE A 120 -7.00 10.15 32.59
N GLU A 121 -7.40 11.04 31.66
CA GLU A 121 -7.87 12.38 32.03
C GLU A 121 -6.91 13.07 32.98
N THR A 122 -7.33 13.40 34.19
CA THR A 122 -6.54 14.06 35.24
C THR A 122 -6.01 13.07 36.28
N SER A 123 -5.93 11.78 36.00
CA SER A 123 -5.48 10.79 36.95
C SER A 123 -4.34 9.92 36.44
N VAL A 124 -3.40 9.58 37.34
CA VAL A 124 -2.29 8.67 37.08
C VAL A 124 -2.59 7.31 37.67
N HIS A 125 -2.45 6.27 36.88
CA HIS A 125 -2.69 4.89 37.28
C HIS A 125 -1.47 4.01 37.05
N LEU A 126 -1.36 2.96 37.86
CA LEU A 126 -0.33 1.93 37.72
C LEU A 126 -0.98 0.64 37.21
N TYR A 127 -0.38 0.05 36.19
CA TYR A 127 -0.79 -1.25 35.71
C TYR A 127 -0.39 -2.37 36.68
N ASN A 128 -1.32 -3.27 36.95
CA ASN A 128 -1.13 -4.47 37.76
C ASN A 128 -1.06 -5.71 36.86
N SER A 129 0.13 -6.28 36.71
CA SER A 129 0.37 -7.45 35.85
C SER A 129 -0.22 -8.76 36.38
N VAL A 130 -0.61 -8.82 37.65
CA VAL A 130 -1.21 -10.03 38.26
C VAL A 130 -2.69 -10.14 37.88
N THR A 131 -3.39 -9.02 37.85
CA THR A 131 -4.83 -8.97 37.55
C THR A 131 -5.11 -8.53 36.10
N ASP A 132 -4.09 -8.12 35.35
CA ASP A 132 -4.15 -7.55 33.99
C ASP A 132 -5.10 -6.33 33.91
N THR A 133 -5.03 -5.46 34.93
CA THR A 133 -5.91 -4.30 35.08
C THR A 133 -5.14 -3.05 35.51
N TRP A 134 -5.73 -1.88 35.31
CA TRP A 134 -5.23 -0.62 35.85
C TRP A 134 -5.75 -0.41 37.27
N GLY A 135 -4.83 -0.18 38.21
CA GLY A 135 -5.16 0.04 39.61
C GLY A 135 -5.91 1.37 39.87
N SER A 136 -6.17 1.67 41.14
CA SER A 136 -6.74 2.95 41.55
C SER A 136 -5.79 4.12 41.24
N SER A 137 -6.34 5.35 41.17
CA SER A 137 -5.56 6.57 40.95
C SER A 137 -4.50 6.76 42.03
N LEU A 138 -3.27 6.95 41.61
CA LEU A 138 -2.12 7.27 42.48
C LEU A 138 -1.94 8.77 42.68
N ARG A 139 -2.36 9.58 41.70
CA ARG A 139 -2.18 11.02 41.68
C ARG A 139 -3.27 11.69 40.86
N THR A 140 -3.79 12.83 41.34
CA THR A 140 -4.65 13.73 40.56
C THR A 140 -3.82 14.87 40.00
N LEU A 141 -3.82 15.00 38.66
CA LEU A 141 -3.15 16.07 37.91
C LEU A 141 -3.97 17.35 37.92
N ALA A 142 -3.38 18.50 37.60
CA ALA A 142 -4.09 19.77 37.48
C ALA A 142 -4.95 19.84 36.21
N SER A 143 -4.48 19.25 35.13
CA SER A 143 -5.17 19.11 33.85
C SER A 143 -4.72 17.81 33.15
N ASN A 144 -5.25 17.52 31.98
CA ASN A 144 -4.86 16.35 31.20
C ASN A 144 -3.36 16.36 30.89
N ALA A 145 -2.71 15.22 31.00
CA ALA A 145 -1.31 15.09 30.65
C ALA A 145 -1.05 15.39 29.17
N THR A 146 -0.01 16.15 28.90
CA THR A 146 0.45 16.47 27.54
C THR A 146 1.69 15.69 27.14
N ASP A 147 2.55 15.36 28.12
CA ASP A 147 3.76 14.55 27.94
C ASP A 147 4.14 13.85 29.25
N ALA A 148 4.72 12.67 29.15
CA ALA A 148 5.25 11.95 30.30
C ALA A 148 6.54 11.23 29.90
N LYS A 149 7.60 11.40 30.71
CA LYS A 149 8.90 10.76 30.49
C LYS A 149 9.57 10.42 31.81
N ARG A 150 10.53 9.51 31.76
CA ARG A 150 11.43 9.20 32.87
C ARG A 150 12.87 9.55 32.53
N GLY A 151 13.65 9.84 33.56
CA GLY A 151 15.07 10.07 33.46
C GLY A 151 15.70 10.45 34.80
N LEU A 152 16.94 10.88 34.74
CA LEU A 152 17.67 11.35 35.92
C LEU A 152 17.56 12.86 36.06
N VAL A 153 17.33 13.33 37.30
CA VAL A 153 17.38 14.74 37.69
C VAL A 153 18.21 14.83 38.97
N GLY A 154 19.35 15.51 38.91
CA GLY A 154 20.27 15.59 40.07
C GLY A 154 20.66 14.22 40.60
N GLY A 155 20.89 13.23 39.72
CA GLY A 155 21.21 11.84 40.07
C GLY A 155 20.03 10.99 40.56
N THR A 156 18.81 11.52 40.60
CA THR A 156 17.60 10.81 41.06
C THR A 156 16.74 10.34 39.89
N ASP A 157 16.44 9.02 39.82
CA ASP A 157 15.50 8.46 38.84
C ASP A 157 14.09 8.97 39.12
N THR A 158 13.53 9.66 38.13
CA THR A 158 12.30 10.45 38.24
C THR A 158 11.36 10.18 37.10
N LEU A 159 10.08 9.99 37.41
CA LEU A 159 8.96 10.08 36.45
C LEU A 159 8.42 11.51 36.47
N ALA A 160 8.36 12.17 35.33
CA ALA A 160 7.82 13.51 35.18
C ALA A 160 6.62 13.49 34.21
N ILE A 161 5.55 14.21 34.57
CA ILE A 161 4.31 14.34 33.80
C ILE A 161 3.97 15.81 33.63
N ALA A 162 4.03 16.31 32.41
CA ALA A 162 3.65 17.68 32.07
C ALA A 162 2.15 17.75 31.74
N THR A 163 1.50 18.82 32.17
CA THR A 163 0.06 19.03 31.96
C THR A 163 -0.27 20.27 31.13
N GLY A 164 0.74 21.07 30.77
CA GLY A 164 0.55 22.36 30.09
C GLY A 164 0.21 23.50 31.04
N SER A 165 0.02 23.23 32.33
CA SER A 165 -0.13 24.22 33.42
C SER A 165 0.84 23.99 34.58
N ASP A 166 1.12 22.72 34.86
CA ASP A 166 1.99 22.26 35.95
C ASP A 166 2.82 21.06 35.48
N LEU A 167 3.79 20.69 36.33
CA LEU A 167 4.52 19.44 36.26
C LEU A 167 4.27 18.62 37.53
N ASP A 168 3.71 17.42 37.40
CA ASP A 168 3.68 16.43 38.47
C ASP A 168 4.89 15.48 38.31
N TYR A 169 5.51 15.08 39.40
CA TYR A 169 6.66 14.19 39.37
C TYR A 169 6.68 13.20 40.52
N ALA A 170 7.34 12.08 40.33
CA ALA A 170 7.48 11.04 41.31
C ALA A 170 8.89 10.44 41.31
N THR A 171 9.43 10.17 42.48
CA THR A 171 10.67 9.42 42.70
C THR A 171 10.42 7.98 43.16
N SER A 172 9.17 7.65 43.47
CA SER A 172 8.64 6.30 43.71
C SER A 172 7.14 6.28 43.46
N SER A 173 6.50 5.11 43.45
CA SER A 173 5.05 4.97 43.24
C SER A 173 4.21 5.73 44.28
N SER A 174 4.76 6.01 45.47
CA SER A 174 4.07 6.68 46.57
C SER A 174 4.57 8.12 46.83
N ALA A 175 5.70 8.54 46.24
CA ALA A 175 6.30 9.85 46.49
C ALA A 175 6.03 10.80 45.33
N TRP A 176 4.85 11.42 45.32
CA TRP A 176 4.40 12.39 44.32
C TRP A 176 4.49 13.82 44.83
N ALA A 177 4.97 14.70 43.96
CA ALA A 177 5.00 16.13 44.21
C ALA A 177 4.58 16.90 42.94
N ARG A 178 4.36 18.23 43.07
CA ARG A 178 3.99 19.12 41.99
C ARG A 178 4.88 20.36 41.98
N ASN A 179 5.32 20.73 40.80
CA ASN A 179 5.92 22.03 40.51
C ASN A 179 4.96 22.84 39.63
N THR A 180 4.72 24.09 39.97
CA THR A 180 3.71 24.95 39.30
C THR A 180 4.28 25.69 38.10
N THR A 181 5.43 25.30 37.58
CA THR A 181 5.96 25.85 36.32
C THR A 181 5.11 25.34 35.15
N ASP A 182 4.61 26.24 34.31
CA ASP A 182 3.87 25.94 33.11
C ASP A 182 4.76 25.20 32.10
N ILE A 183 4.61 23.89 32.01
CA ILE A 183 5.39 23.00 31.11
C ILE A 183 4.43 22.14 30.31
N LYS A 184 4.64 22.12 28.98
CA LYS A 184 3.83 21.35 28.05
C LYS A 184 4.52 20.08 27.55
N TYR A 185 5.80 20.16 27.22
CA TYR A 185 6.61 19.03 26.78
C TYR A 185 7.94 18.99 27.53
N ILE A 186 8.46 17.80 27.77
CA ILE A 186 9.65 17.56 28.59
C ILE A 186 10.67 16.68 27.89
N THR A 187 11.94 16.78 28.35
CA THR A 187 12.98 15.83 27.99
C THR A 187 14.05 15.81 29.06
N PHE A 188 14.76 14.70 29.25
CA PHE A 188 15.87 14.58 30.19
C PHE A 188 17.18 14.64 29.42
N PHE A 189 18.08 15.55 29.84
CA PHE A 189 19.37 15.72 29.17
C PHE A 189 20.44 16.21 30.15
N LYS A 190 21.58 15.53 30.17
CA LYS A 190 22.73 15.87 31.04
C LYS A 190 22.34 15.99 32.52
N ASP A 191 21.57 15.02 33.03
CA ASP A 191 21.10 14.96 34.44
C ASP A 191 20.18 16.11 34.85
N LEU A 192 19.63 16.83 33.89
CA LEU A 192 18.65 17.90 34.05
C LEU A 192 17.32 17.48 33.43
N LEU A 193 16.22 17.97 33.99
CA LEU A 193 14.93 17.98 33.32
C LEU A 193 14.77 19.30 32.56
N TRP A 194 14.53 19.18 31.28
CA TRP A 194 14.22 20.27 30.36
C TRP A 194 12.74 20.27 30.05
N GLY A 195 12.13 21.42 30.05
CA GLY A 195 10.72 21.60 29.70
C GLY A 195 10.49 22.81 28.85
N ILE A 196 9.50 22.74 27.95
CA ILE A 196 9.07 23.87 27.13
C ILE A 196 7.59 24.12 27.34
N ASN A 197 7.21 25.39 27.46
CA ASN A 197 5.82 25.79 27.62
C ASN A 197 5.12 26.05 26.27
N GLN A 198 3.83 26.35 26.32
CA GLN A 198 3.03 26.61 25.12
C GLN A 198 3.53 27.82 24.32
N ALA A 199 4.10 28.83 25.00
CA ALA A 199 4.67 30.04 24.39
C ALA A 199 6.08 29.83 23.80
N GLY A 200 6.62 28.60 23.85
CA GLY A 200 7.93 28.26 23.31
C GLY A 200 9.11 28.65 24.22
N GLN A 201 8.88 29.02 25.49
CA GLN A 201 9.96 29.29 26.44
C GLN A 201 10.52 27.97 26.98
N LEU A 202 11.82 27.75 26.84
CA LEU A 202 12.55 26.60 27.37
C LEU A 202 12.98 26.88 28.79
N TYR A 203 12.85 25.89 29.66
CA TYR A 203 13.24 25.88 31.04
C TYR A 203 14.06 24.65 31.36
N TYR A 204 14.88 24.71 32.44
CA TYR A 204 15.59 23.55 32.94
C TYR A 204 15.75 23.59 34.48
N THR A 205 15.94 22.41 35.08
CA THR A 205 16.19 22.29 36.50
C THR A 205 16.98 21.00 36.82
N ASP A 206 17.80 21.04 37.85
CA ASP A 206 18.44 19.90 38.52
C ASP A 206 17.75 19.55 39.86
N ASP A 207 16.80 20.39 40.30
CA ASP A 207 16.00 20.20 41.51
C ASP A 207 14.52 20.59 41.24
N LEU A 208 13.69 19.60 41.19
CA LEU A 208 12.24 19.75 40.90
C LEU A 208 11.46 20.46 42.02
N SER A 209 12.04 20.62 43.20
CA SER A 209 11.43 21.33 44.33
C SER A 209 11.60 22.86 44.26
N THR A 210 12.47 23.33 43.38
CA THR A 210 12.80 24.75 43.22
C THR A 210 12.20 25.37 41.96
N ALA A 211 12.36 26.70 41.83
CA ALA A 211 11.98 27.39 40.59
C ALA A 211 12.94 27.02 39.44
N TRP A 212 12.41 26.84 38.26
CA TRP A 212 13.18 26.50 37.09
C TRP A 212 13.94 27.70 36.51
N SER A 213 15.13 27.42 36.00
CA SER A 213 15.90 28.39 35.23
C SER A 213 15.32 28.51 33.80
N THR A 214 15.31 29.74 33.30
CA THR A 214 14.90 30.01 31.89
C THR A 214 16.09 29.93 30.95
N ASP A 215 15.88 29.47 29.76
CA ASP A 215 16.85 29.39 28.67
C ASP A 215 16.29 30.02 27.38
N ALA A 216 16.46 29.37 26.26
CA ALA A 216 16.06 29.81 24.92
C ALA A 216 14.55 30.00 24.79
N LYS A 217 14.17 30.93 23.94
CA LYS A 217 12.78 31.05 23.47
C LYS A 217 12.67 30.71 21.99
N LEU A 218 11.78 29.77 21.67
CA LEU A 218 11.41 29.46 20.28
C LEU A 218 10.60 30.62 19.69
N GLN A 219 11.11 31.24 18.62
CA GLN A 219 10.49 32.41 18.00
C GLN A 219 9.39 31.97 17.02
N LEU A 220 8.34 31.33 17.52
CA LEU A 220 7.13 30.91 16.80
C LEU A 220 5.90 31.36 17.58
N PRO A 221 4.72 31.42 16.92
CA PRO A 221 3.45 31.64 17.61
C PRO A 221 3.21 30.61 18.70
N ASP A 222 2.41 30.98 19.70
CA ASP A 222 2.00 30.09 20.77
C ASP A 222 1.37 28.80 20.19
N ASP A 223 1.57 27.70 20.89
CA ASP A 223 1.05 26.37 20.52
C ASP A 223 1.64 25.75 19.23
N TYR A 224 2.78 26.26 18.74
CA TYR A 224 3.48 25.65 17.61
C TYR A 224 4.37 24.47 18.01
N ILE A 225 4.63 24.28 19.30
CA ILE A 225 5.42 23.15 19.79
C ILE A 225 4.63 21.84 19.77
N GLY A 226 5.27 20.75 19.32
CA GLY A 226 4.72 19.40 19.28
C GLY A 226 5.47 18.39 20.12
N GLY A 227 6.71 18.72 20.55
CA GLY A 227 7.52 17.83 21.41
C GLY A 227 8.97 18.28 21.57
N LEU A 228 9.65 17.71 22.58
CA LEU A 228 11.10 17.80 22.78
C LEU A 228 11.76 16.43 22.64
N LEU A 229 12.91 16.37 22.00
CA LEU A 229 13.69 15.15 21.83
C LEU A 229 15.20 15.43 21.87
N ILE A 230 15.98 14.40 22.14
CA ILE A 230 17.45 14.46 22.13
C ILE A 230 17.95 13.65 20.93
N ALA A 231 18.81 14.25 20.12
CA ALA A 231 19.44 13.57 19.00
C ALA A 231 20.84 14.14 18.75
N ARG A 232 21.64 13.40 18.00
CA ARG A 232 22.96 13.85 17.58
C ARG A 232 22.88 14.95 16.53
N GLY A 233 23.69 15.99 16.73
CA GLY A 233 23.89 17.07 15.78
C GLY A 233 24.99 16.77 14.74
N PRO A 234 25.28 17.75 13.86
CA PRO A 234 26.36 17.63 12.86
C PRO A 234 27.77 17.48 13.50
N ASP A 235 27.96 17.99 14.70
CA ASP A 235 29.17 17.88 15.53
C ASP A 235 29.33 16.54 16.21
N ARG A 236 28.34 15.64 16.05
CA ARG A 236 28.20 14.32 16.71
C ARG A 236 27.88 14.37 18.19
N GLU A 237 27.72 15.56 18.77
CA GLU A 237 27.22 15.76 20.12
C GLU A 237 25.68 15.68 20.17
N GLU A 238 25.15 15.41 21.35
CA GLU A 238 23.69 15.40 21.56
C GLU A 238 23.19 16.80 21.84
N HIS A 239 22.08 17.16 21.16
CA HIS A 239 21.39 18.42 21.29
C HIS A 239 19.91 18.21 21.57
N ILE A 240 19.28 19.23 22.15
CA ILE A 240 17.84 19.30 22.31
C ILE A 240 17.24 19.77 20.98
N TYR A 241 16.25 19.03 20.47
CA TYR A 241 15.46 19.42 19.31
C TYR A 241 14.03 19.69 19.73
N ALA A 242 13.46 20.76 19.20
CA ALA A 242 12.04 21.08 19.31
C ALA A 242 11.32 20.68 18.02
N ALA A 243 10.45 19.68 18.09
CA ALA A 243 9.54 19.32 17.02
C ALA A 243 8.35 20.28 17.03
N THR A 244 8.06 20.92 15.89
CA THR A 244 7.05 21.97 15.80
C THR A 244 6.06 21.73 14.66
N LYS A 245 4.96 22.48 14.65
CA LYS A 245 3.96 22.43 13.57
C LYS A 245 4.46 22.93 12.19
N VAL A 246 5.70 23.44 12.13
CA VAL A 246 6.34 23.95 10.91
C VAL A 246 7.72 23.36 10.62
N GLY A 247 8.12 22.33 11.32
CA GLY A 247 9.39 21.63 11.15
C GLY A 247 10.19 21.46 12.43
N LEU A 248 11.48 21.22 12.28
CA LEU A 248 12.39 20.86 13.38
C LEU A 248 13.34 22.02 13.67
N TYR A 249 13.56 22.32 14.96
CA TYR A 249 14.48 23.31 15.45
C TYR A 249 15.48 22.66 16.40
N VAL A 250 16.74 23.10 16.37
CA VAL A 250 17.80 22.65 17.28
C VAL A 250 18.15 23.77 18.28
N HIS A 251 18.35 23.38 19.52
CA HIS A 251 18.81 24.29 20.57
C HIS A 251 20.32 24.52 20.45
N ASP A 252 20.71 25.78 20.42
CA ASP A 252 22.09 26.27 20.46
C ASP A 252 22.39 26.73 21.91
N ASP A 253 23.08 25.88 22.68
CA ASP A 253 23.36 26.11 24.10
C ASP A 253 24.32 27.29 24.31
N ILE A 254 25.16 27.62 23.32
CA ILE A 254 26.13 28.75 23.46
C ILE A 254 25.40 30.09 23.36
N ASN A 255 24.47 30.22 22.45
CA ASN A 255 23.76 31.47 22.20
C ASN A 255 22.36 31.49 22.83
N GLN A 256 21.94 30.45 23.52
CA GLN A 256 20.65 30.28 24.19
C GLN A 256 19.47 30.61 23.22
N ARG A 257 19.45 29.96 22.07
CA ARG A 257 18.43 30.18 21.06
C ARG A 257 18.10 28.90 20.28
N PHE A 258 16.94 28.87 19.68
CA PHE A 258 16.57 27.83 18.73
C PHE A 258 16.90 28.24 17.30
N LEU A 259 17.57 27.35 16.57
CA LEU A 259 17.88 27.50 15.16
C LEU A 259 17.02 26.55 14.32
N PRO A 260 16.43 27.01 13.18
CA PRO A 260 15.72 26.12 12.29
C PRO A 260 16.71 25.16 11.61
N THR A 261 16.32 23.91 11.49
CA THR A 261 17.06 22.92 10.71
C THR A 261 16.62 22.95 9.23
N ASP A 262 17.16 22.03 8.40
CA ASP A 262 16.74 21.87 7.00
C ASP A 262 15.34 21.24 6.86
N LEU A 263 14.80 20.62 7.92
CA LEU A 263 13.44 20.13 7.93
C LEU A 263 12.45 21.27 8.22
N LYS A 264 12.05 21.95 7.16
CA LYS A 264 11.04 23.03 7.19
C LYS A 264 9.82 22.59 6.41
N LEU A 265 8.65 22.71 7.02
CA LEU A 265 7.38 22.29 6.46
C LEU A 265 6.36 23.45 6.53
N PRO A 266 5.35 23.46 5.67
CA PRO A 266 4.18 24.29 5.88
C PRO A 266 3.51 23.95 7.22
N PHE A 267 2.81 24.92 7.80
CA PHE A 267 2.05 24.71 9.03
C PHE A 267 1.03 23.58 8.86
N HIS A 268 1.06 22.61 9.78
CA HIS A 268 0.05 21.58 9.91
C HIS A 268 -0.21 21.29 11.39
N PRO A 269 -1.48 21.26 11.86
CA PRO A 269 -1.80 21.17 13.28
C PRO A 269 -1.28 19.93 13.99
N ASP A 270 -1.17 18.82 13.27
CA ASP A 270 -0.72 17.52 13.80
C ASP A 270 0.77 17.23 13.56
N SER A 271 1.53 18.16 12.96
CA SER A 271 2.95 17.96 12.74
C SER A 271 3.76 18.08 14.03
N GLY A 272 4.80 17.28 14.12
CA GLY A 272 5.79 17.28 15.20
C GLY A 272 5.36 16.54 16.47
N LYS A 273 4.08 16.24 16.67
CA LYS A 273 3.60 15.49 17.81
C LYS A 273 4.04 14.01 17.71
N GLY A 274 4.63 13.48 18.78
CA GLY A 274 5.10 12.10 18.79
C GLY A 274 6.33 11.83 17.92
N ALA A 275 7.13 12.89 17.58
CA ALA A 275 8.43 12.70 16.95
C ALA A 275 9.35 11.87 17.85
N THR A 276 10.18 11.00 17.25
CA THR A 276 11.07 10.10 17.98
C THR A 276 12.43 9.97 17.32
N VAL A 277 13.39 9.47 18.09
CA VAL A 277 14.71 9.09 17.58
C VAL A 277 14.78 7.57 17.47
N TRP A 278 15.11 7.08 16.29
CA TRP A 278 15.32 5.66 16.05
C TRP A 278 16.51 5.44 15.12
N ARG A 279 17.39 4.51 15.47
CA ARG A 279 18.63 4.20 14.73
C ARG A 279 19.46 5.46 14.38
N GLY A 280 19.55 6.41 15.30
CA GLY A 280 20.36 7.64 15.14
C GLY A 280 19.77 8.69 14.22
N SER A 281 18.54 8.54 13.76
CA SER A 281 17.80 9.53 12.97
C SER A 281 16.55 10.00 13.71
N ILE A 282 16.15 11.24 13.49
CA ILE A 282 14.87 11.77 13.95
C ILE A 282 13.79 11.39 12.92
N TYR A 283 12.72 10.80 13.39
CA TYR A 283 11.51 10.56 12.59
C TYR A 283 10.44 11.54 13.04
N PHE A 284 9.98 12.34 12.10
CA PHE A 284 9.13 13.49 12.33
C PHE A 284 7.78 13.30 11.63
N PRO A 285 6.65 13.20 12.36
CA PRO A 285 5.34 13.09 11.76
C PRO A 285 4.84 14.44 11.23
N ALA A 286 4.22 14.42 10.06
CA ALA A 286 3.65 15.59 9.40
C ALA A 286 2.29 15.24 8.78
N GLY A 287 1.24 15.28 9.59
CA GLY A 287 -0.09 14.81 9.19
C GLY A 287 -0.09 13.30 8.92
N ASN A 288 -0.30 12.89 7.67
CA ASN A 288 -0.30 11.47 7.26
C ASN A 288 1.08 10.97 6.81
N SER A 289 2.09 11.85 6.81
CA SER A 289 3.45 11.54 6.34
C SER A 289 4.46 11.50 7.47
N ILE A 290 5.62 10.91 7.19
CA ILE A 290 6.78 10.89 8.10
C ILE A 290 8.01 11.34 7.33
N TYR A 291 8.79 12.23 7.93
CA TYR A 291 10.09 12.63 7.42
C TYR A 291 11.20 12.05 8.30
N LYS A 292 12.19 11.43 7.67
CA LYS A 292 13.45 11.05 8.32
C LYS A 292 14.41 12.22 8.20
N PHE A 293 14.91 12.69 9.33
CA PHE A 293 15.94 13.72 9.45
C PHE A 293 17.19 13.12 10.08
N GLN A 294 18.33 13.30 9.44
CA GLN A 294 19.62 12.90 9.97
C GLN A 294 20.61 14.04 9.77
N ALA A 295 21.07 14.60 10.87
CA ALA A 295 22.16 15.57 10.84
C ALA A 295 23.47 14.86 10.54
N GLY A 296 24.16 15.28 9.49
CA GLY A 296 25.50 14.79 9.14
C GLY A 296 26.52 15.90 9.20
N SER A 297 27.80 15.56 9.40
CA SER A 297 28.91 16.54 9.43
C SER A 297 29.07 17.31 8.12
N ASP A 298 28.80 16.63 6.99
CA ASP A 298 29.01 17.17 5.65
C ASP A 298 27.71 17.47 4.93
N GLN A 299 26.64 16.72 5.23
CA GLN A 299 25.34 16.88 4.60
C GLN A 299 24.23 16.40 5.53
N THR A 300 23.18 17.23 5.64
CA THR A 300 21.92 16.85 6.29
C THR A 300 21.05 16.05 5.31
N VAL A 301 20.46 14.97 5.80
CA VAL A 301 19.54 14.14 5.03
C VAL A 301 18.12 14.40 5.50
N VAL A 302 17.24 14.82 4.59
CA VAL A 302 15.80 14.96 4.81
C VAL A 302 15.07 14.15 3.75
N VAL A 303 14.37 13.10 4.15
CA VAL A 303 13.70 12.17 3.22
C VAL A 303 12.29 11.89 3.70
N PRO A 304 11.25 12.00 2.84
CA PRO A 304 9.93 11.49 3.15
C PRO A 304 9.99 9.94 3.17
N VAL A 305 9.54 9.37 4.26
CA VAL A 305 9.55 7.91 4.49
C VAL A 305 8.18 7.40 4.95
N GLY A 306 7.15 8.25 4.91
CA GLY A 306 5.81 7.92 5.39
C GLY A 306 5.09 6.85 4.57
N PRO A 307 4.03 6.26 5.14
CA PRO A 307 3.24 5.24 4.44
C PRO A 307 2.52 5.79 3.20
N ASP A 308 2.42 7.12 3.08
CA ASP A 308 1.85 7.85 1.94
C ASP A 308 2.80 8.02 0.76
N ARG A 309 4.04 7.54 0.86
CA ARG A 309 5.08 7.75 -0.16
C ARG A 309 4.71 7.17 -1.53
N ASP A 310 4.04 6.02 -1.54
CA ASP A 310 3.57 5.36 -2.75
C ASP A 310 2.06 5.61 -2.92
N TYR A 311 1.24 4.58 -3.04
CA TYR A 311 -0.22 4.74 -3.07
C TYR A 311 -0.84 4.99 -1.69
N GLY A 312 -0.05 4.78 -0.64
CA GLY A 312 -0.45 4.99 0.74
C GLY A 312 -1.22 3.82 1.33
N LEU A 313 -2.07 4.13 2.31
CA LEU A 313 -2.98 3.16 2.90
C LEU A 313 -4.34 3.20 2.19
N PRO A 314 -5.13 2.12 2.23
CA PRO A 314 -6.53 2.14 1.82
C PRO A 314 -7.30 3.28 2.49
N SER A 315 -8.32 3.81 1.82
CA SER A 315 -9.03 5.02 2.25
C SER A 315 -9.64 4.92 3.66
N ASP A 316 -10.04 3.72 4.07
CA ASP A 316 -10.58 3.40 5.39
C ASP A 316 -9.50 3.18 6.47
N ARG A 317 -8.23 3.25 6.11
CA ARG A 317 -7.04 3.09 6.98
C ARG A 317 -6.15 4.32 7.03
N ARG A 318 -6.48 5.36 6.27
CA ARG A 318 -5.74 6.62 6.23
C ARG A 318 -6.10 7.48 7.42
N GLY A 319 -5.07 8.08 8.02
CA GLY A 319 -5.29 8.99 9.14
C GLY A 319 -4.02 9.72 9.53
N LYS A 320 -4.14 10.56 10.53
CA LYS A 320 -3.01 11.30 11.09
C LYS A 320 -2.09 10.37 11.88
N ILE A 321 -0.80 10.65 11.84
CA ILE A 321 0.18 9.96 12.66
C ILE A 321 0.23 10.64 14.02
N THR A 322 -0.18 9.93 15.07
CA THR A 322 -0.29 10.47 16.42
C THR A 322 0.94 10.23 17.28
N SER A 323 1.68 9.15 17.01
CA SER A 323 2.89 8.81 17.74
C SER A 323 3.82 7.94 16.91
N LEU A 324 5.11 8.10 17.12
CA LEU A 324 6.18 7.24 16.61
C LEU A 324 6.97 6.70 17.78
N VAL A 325 7.21 5.39 17.82
CA VAL A 325 7.97 4.73 18.90
C VAL A 325 9.00 3.79 18.29
N GLY A 326 10.25 3.97 18.67
CA GLY A 326 11.34 3.09 18.23
C GLY A 326 11.38 1.79 19.03
N SER A 327 11.37 0.65 18.36
CA SER A 327 11.72 -0.63 18.95
C SER A 327 13.11 -1.08 18.46
N HIS A 328 13.61 -2.21 18.95
CA HIS A 328 14.90 -2.76 18.51
C HIS A 328 14.90 -3.12 17.01
N ASN A 329 13.76 -3.55 16.46
CA ASN A 329 13.65 -3.98 15.07
C ASN A 329 12.87 -2.99 14.17
N ASP A 330 11.87 -2.31 14.71
CA ASP A 330 10.93 -1.48 13.96
C ASP A 330 10.82 -0.07 14.50
N LEU A 331 10.56 0.86 13.60
CA LEU A 331 9.86 2.09 13.92
C LEU A 331 8.35 1.78 13.90
N LEU A 332 7.71 1.87 15.04
CA LEU A 332 6.28 1.67 15.19
C LEU A 332 5.54 2.99 14.97
N VAL A 333 4.55 2.98 14.11
CA VAL A 333 3.81 4.16 13.63
C VAL A 333 2.34 3.99 13.96
N LEU A 334 1.80 4.89 14.78
CA LEU A 334 0.38 4.92 15.11
C LEU A 334 -0.37 5.81 14.12
N VAL A 335 -1.25 5.21 13.34
CA VAL A 335 -2.10 5.88 12.34
C VAL A 335 -3.53 5.93 12.89
N ASP A 336 -3.96 7.11 13.30
CA ASP A 336 -5.31 7.38 13.80
C ASP A 336 -6.24 7.74 12.63
N ALA A 337 -7.13 6.83 12.29
CA ALA A 337 -8.11 6.98 11.21
C ALA A 337 -9.52 7.37 11.71
N THR A 338 -9.66 7.93 12.92
CA THR A 338 -10.95 8.44 13.44
C THR A 338 -11.55 9.53 12.56
N GLU A 339 -10.67 10.36 11.97
CA GLU A 339 -11.02 11.33 10.94
C GLU A 339 -10.28 10.91 9.66
N ALA A 340 -10.78 9.89 8.96
CA ALA A 340 -10.15 9.39 7.74
C ALA A 340 -10.02 10.53 6.74
N SER A 341 -8.79 11.05 6.59
CA SER A 341 -8.51 12.17 5.72
C SER A 341 -8.75 11.77 4.27
N GLY A 342 -9.70 12.41 3.63
CA GLY A 342 -10.09 12.19 2.24
C GLY A 342 -11.49 11.65 2.02
N VAL A 343 -12.14 11.02 3.00
CA VAL A 343 -13.54 10.57 2.86
C VAL A 343 -14.51 11.74 3.03
N ALA A 344 -14.23 12.69 3.92
CA ALA A 344 -15.06 13.87 4.12
C ALA A 344 -14.94 14.93 2.98
N ALA A 345 -13.78 15.01 2.31
CA ALA A 345 -13.54 15.97 1.23
C ALA A 345 -14.16 15.56 -0.13
N LEU A 346 -14.54 14.32 -0.29
CA LEU A 346 -15.10 13.78 -1.55
C LEU A 346 -16.63 13.69 -1.56
N GLY A 347 -17.30 14.23 -0.55
CA GLY A 347 -18.76 14.21 -0.45
C GLY A 347 -19.30 12.78 -0.40
N ALA A 348 -19.97 12.42 0.67
CA ALA A 348 -20.55 11.09 0.94
C ALA A 348 -21.53 10.56 -0.15
N ALA A 349 -21.62 11.25 -1.30
CA ALA A 349 -22.66 11.02 -2.30
C ALA A 349 -22.20 10.25 -3.56
N THR A 350 -20.90 10.01 -3.80
CA THR A 350 -20.47 9.55 -5.13
C THR A 350 -19.46 8.41 -5.19
N ARG A 351 -18.94 7.94 -4.08
CA ARG A 351 -18.27 6.64 -4.06
C ARG A 351 -18.94 5.80 -2.99
N GLY A 352 -19.60 4.73 -3.42
CA GLY A 352 -20.03 3.71 -2.48
C GLY A 352 -18.84 3.43 -1.56
N VAL A 353 -19.07 3.50 -0.26
CA VAL A 353 -18.06 3.13 0.74
C VAL A 353 -17.73 1.68 0.42
N GLY A 354 -16.60 1.46 -0.24
CA GLY A 354 -16.14 0.13 -0.59
C GLY A 354 -16.06 -0.65 0.71
N THR A 355 -16.73 -1.78 0.75
CA THR A 355 -16.62 -2.72 1.86
C THR A 355 -15.27 -3.39 1.77
N HIS A 356 -14.21 -2.72 2.22
CA HIS A 356 -12.95 -3.40 2.51
C HIS A 356 -13.23 -4.41 3.63
N HIS A 357 -12.99 -5.67 3.34
CA HIS A 357 -13.16 -6.80 4.27
C HIS A 357 -14.59 -7.06 4.78
N GLY A 358 -15.62 -6.61 4.05
CA GLY A 358 -17.02 -6.83 4.46
C GLY A 358 -17.48 -5.96 5.62
N ILE A 359 -16.69 -4.97 6.05
CA ILE A 359 -17.02 -4.04 7.12
C ILE A 359 -17.36 -2.68 6.49
N THR A 360 -18.57 -2.20 6.75
CA THR A 360 -19.03 -0.88 6.29
C THR A 360 -18.51 0.17 7.26
N ALA A 361 -17.49 0.94 6.86
CA ALA A 361 -17.10 2.12 7.62
C ALA A 361 -18.19 3.20 7.51
N ASN A 362 -18.52 3.84 8.62
CA ASN A 362 -19.37 5.03 8.58
C ASN A 362 -18.61 6.16 7.84
N ALA A 363 -19.34 7.02 7.12
CA ALA A 363 -18.75 8.13 6.41
C ALA A 363 -17.88 9.00 7.37
N GLY A 364 -16.59 9.16 7.06
CA GLY A 364 -15.65 9.95 7.84
C GLY A 364 -14.94 9.22 8.98
N GLN A 365 -15.17 7.91 9.17
CA GLN A 365 -14.47 7.10 10.18
C GLN A 365 -13.78 5.92 9.52
N GLY A 366 -12.57 5.62 9.96
CA GLY A 366 -11.77 4.49 9.49
C GLY A 366 -11.26 3.61 10.64
N PHE A 367 -10.48 2.61 10.28
CA PHE A 367 -9.86 1.66 11.19
C PHE A 367 -8.42 2.10 11.49
N SER A 368 -8.17 2.48 12.72
CA SER A 368 -6.84 2.87 13.17
C SER A 368 -5.87 1.70 13.14
N THR A 369 -4.61 1.96 12.84
CA THR A 369 -3.60 0.93 12.58
C THR A 369 -2.27 1.26 13.26
N ILE A 370 -1.56 0.22 13.70
CA ILE A 370 -0.14 0.32 14.04
C ILE A 370 0.67 -0.34 12.94
N LEU A 371 1.55 0.43 12.33
CA LEU A 371 2.48 -0.05 11.32
C LEU A 371 3.87 -0.25 11.93
N GLY A 372 4.59 -1.25 11.46
CA GLY A 372 6.02 -1.40 11.70
C GLY A 372 6.80 -1.07 10.43
N ASN A 373 7.86 -0.30 10.56
CA ASN A 373 8.80 -0.02 9.47
C ASN A 373 10.20 -0.50 9.86
N ASP A 374 10.76 -1.41 9.08
CA ASP A 374 12.12 -1.92 9.25
C ASP A 374 13.13 -1.34 8.23
N GLU A 375 12.78 -0.23 7.59
CA GLU A 375 13.47 0.48 6.49
C GLU A 375 13.35 -0.21 5.12
N ARG A 376 12.76 -1.41 5.02
CA ARG A 376 12.46 -2.09 3.74
C ARG A 376 11.02 -1.82 3.27
N GLY A 377 10.10 -1.80 4.22
CA GLY A 377 8.68 -1.59 3.94
C GLY A 377 7.87 -1.46 5.22
N TYR A 378 6.59 -1.17 5.05
CA TYR A 378 5.63 -1.13 6.14
C TYR A 378 4.89 -2.45 6.23
N ASP A 379 4.70 -2.97 7.45
CA ASP A 379 3.78 -4.06 7.73
C ASP A 379 2.80 -3.66 8.85
N VAL A 380 1.57 -4.13 8.79
CA VAL A 380 0.55 -3.85 9.80
C VAL A 380 0.80 -4.75 10.99
N LYS A 381 1.11 -4.17 12.16
CA LYS A 381 1.26 -4.91 13.41
C LYS A 381 -0.07 -5.14 14.11
N TRP A 382 -0.97 -4.21 13.98
CA TRP A 382 -2.31 -4.28 14.54
C TRP A 382 -3.25 -3.36 13.75
N ALA A 383 -4.50 -3.75 13.65
CA ALA A 383 -5.57 -2.93 13.12
C ALA A 383 -6.79 -3.01 14.05
N SER A 384 -7.45 -1.89 14.26
CA SER A 384 -8.67 -1.83 15.07
C SER A 384 -9.79 -2.68 14.45
N ASP A 385 -10.53 -3.40 15.28
CA ASP A 385 -11.74 -4.15 14.88
C ASP A 385 -12.96 -3.22 14.77
N ALA A 386 -12.86 -2.00 15.29
CA ALA A 386 -13.94 -1.02 15.27
C ALA A 386 -13.51 0.26 14.56
N VAL A 387 -14.41 0.84 13.78
CA VAL A 387 -14.23 2.17 13.19
C VAL A 387 -14.23 3.25 14.29
N GLY A 388 -13.44 4.30 14.09
CA GLY A 388 -13.42 5.45 14.98
C GLY A 388 -12.70 5.21 16.31
N ALA A 389 -11.87 4.18 16.45
CA ALA A 389 -10.99 4.01 17.59
C ALA A 389 -9.80 4.96 17.48
N SER A 390 -9.75 6.01 18.33
CA SER A 390 -8.62 6.94 18.38
C SER A 390 -7.35 6.25 18.88
N LEU A 391 -6.21 6.52 18.26
CA LEU A 391 -4.89 6.14 18.79
C LEU A 391 -4.27 7.34 19.49
N THR A 392 -3.92 7.18 20.77
CA THR A 392 -3.57 8.33 21.61
C THR A 392 -2.09 8.33 22.03
N ALA A 393 -1.64 7.31 22.72
CA ALA A 393 -0.29 7.19 23.26
C ALA A 393 0.29 5.81 22.96
N ALA A 394 1.60 5.72 22.84
CA ALA A 394 2.32 4.44 22.79
C ALA A 394 3.65 4.52 23.49
N GLU A 395 4.08 3.38 24.06
CA GLU A 395 5.38 3.21 24.71
C GLU A 395 5.91 1.80 24.44
N VAL A 396 7.19 1.69 24.15
CA VAL A 396 7.91 0.41 24.11
C VAL A 396 8.71 0.25 25.38
N SER A 397 8.44 -0.78 26.14
CA SER A 397 8.95 -0.92 27.50
C SER A 397 9.32 -2.35 27.87
N ASN A 398 10.27 -2.48 28.80
CA ASN A 398 10.61 -3.72 29.50
C ASN A 398 9.83 -3.89 30.82
N ALA A 399 8.84 -3.05 31.10
CA ALA A 399 8.05 -3.16 32.31
C ALA A 399 7.42 -4.56 32.44
N HIS A 400 7.26 -5.03 33.69
CA HIS A 400 6.69 -6.33 34.02
C HIS A 400 7.39 -7.53 33.36
N SER A 401 8.73 -7.46 33.26
CA SER A 401 9.59 -8.56 32.78
C SER A 401 9.33 -9.01 31.33
N GLY A 402 8.73 -8.14 30.50
CA GLY A 402 8.48 -8.43 29.09
C GLY A 402 8.68 -7.21 28.21
N TYR A 403 9.49 -7.36 27.14
CA TYR A 403 9.61 -6.30 26.14
C TYR A 403 8.36 -6.26 25.26
N ARG A 404 7.63 -5.15 25.32
CA ARG A 404 6.31 -4.99 24.71
C ARG A 404 6.13 -3.58 24.16
N ILE A 405 5.30 -3.46 23.13
CA ILE A 405 4.64 -2.20 22.82
C ILE A 405 3.32 -2.13 23.58
N TRP A 406 3.04 -0.96 24.16
CA TRP A 406 1.78 -0.59 24.78
C TRP A 406 1.17 0.56 24.00
N TRP A 407 -0.16 0.57 23.82
CA TRP A 407 -0.83 1.69 23.17
C TRP A 407 -2.27 1.86 23.64
N GLY A 408 -2.75 3.10 23.54
CA GLY A 408 -4.15 3.43 23.74
C GLY A 408 -4.92 3.38 22.43
N ALA A 409 -6.04 2.67 22.40
CA ALA A 409 -6.98 2.68 21.30
C ALA A 409 -8.42 2.83 21.82
N GLY A 410 -9.05 3.99 21.54
CA GLY A 410 -10.30 4.37 22.16
C GLY A 410 -10.19 4.35 23.69
N LYS A 411 -11.10 3.65 24.34
CA LYS A 411 -11.11 3.52 25.81
C LYS A 411 -10.31 2.32 26.33
N GLY A 412 -9.56 1.64 25.48
CA GLY A 412 -8.75 0.48 25.83
C GLY A 412 -7.26 0.79 25.84
N VAL A 413 -6.51 0.09 26.66
CA VAL A 413 -5.04 -0.01 26.54
C VAL A 413 -4.72 -1.43 26.14
N TYR A 414 -3.91 -1.54 25.11
CA TYR A 414 -3.51 -2.81 24.53
C TYR A 414 -1.99 -2.98 24.67
N TYR A 415 -1.54 -4.22 24.66
CA TYR A 415 -0.12 -4.51 24.50
C TYR A 415 0.12 -5.73 23.61
N MET A 416 1.29 -5.76 23.01
CA MET A 416 1.77 -6.87 22.20
C MET A 416 3.25 -7.16 22.54
N PRO A 417 3.64 -8.43 22.70
CA PRO A 417 5.05 -8.78 22.93
C PRO A 417 5.91 -8.43 21.72
N LEU A 418 7.13 -7.96 21.98
CA LEU A 418 8.19 -7.71 21.01
C LEU A 418 9.41 -8.55 21.41
N PRO A 419 9.45 -9.87 21.18
CA PRO A 419 10.53 -10.71 21.64
C PRO A 419 11.88 -10.27 21.04
N VAL A 420 12.92 -10.17 21.87
CA VAL A 420 14.27 -9.74 21.47
C VAL A 420 15.19 -10.90 21.16
N ASP A 421 14.97 -12.03 21.80
CA ASP A 421 15.75 -13.26 21.69
C ASP A 421 15.27 -14.17 20.55
N VAL A 422 14.01 -14.02 20.15
CA VAL A 422 13.38 -14.78 19.06
C VAL A 422 12.75 -13.82 18.05
N VAL A 423 13.47 -13.53 16.98
CA VAL A 423 12.97 -12.62 15.93
C VAL A 423 11.82 -13.25 15.15
N ASN A 424 11.88 -14.57 14.92
CA ASN A 424 10.82 -15.30 14.21
C ASN A 424 9.81 -15.89 15.21
N PRO A 425 8.56 -15.42 15.25
CA PRO A 425 7.56 -15.89 16.21
C PRO A 425 7.26 -17.39 16.11
N LEU A 426 7.60 -18.06 14.99
CA LEU A 426 7.49 -19.51 14.86
C LEU A 426 8.53 -20.27 15.70
N GLN A 427 9.59 -19.61 16.13
CA GLN A 427 10.63 -20.18 16.99
C GLN A 427 10.38 -19.91 18.48
N ASP A 428 9.40 -19.10 18.80
CA ASP A 428 8.98 -18.82 20.18
C ASP A 428 8.01 -19.93 20.63
N PRO A 429 8.39 -20.81 21.57
CA PRO A 429 7.54 -21.88 22.06
C PRO A 429 6.32 -21.35 22.85
N THR A 430 6.36 -20.08 23.27
CA THR A 430 5.29 -19.41 24.02
C THR A 430 4.52 -18.43 23.15
N GLY A 431 4.93 -18.27 21.89
CA GLY A 431 4.33 -17.35 20.93
C GLY A 431 2.87 -17.66 20.68
N THR A 432 2.05 -16.62 20.71
CA THR A 432 0.61 -16.71 20.41
C THR A 432 0.27 -15.79 19.24
N PHE A 433 -0.71 -16.22 18.43
CA PHE A 433 -1.08 -15.55 17.19
C PHE A 433 -2.49 -14.98 17.24
N ALA A 434 -2.73 -13.94 16.46
CA ALA A 434 -4.06 -13.36 16.24
C ALA A 434 -5.03 -14.39 15.63
N GLU A 435 -6.33 -14.13 15.72
CA GLU A 435 -7.37 -15.05 15.26
C GLU A 435 -7.44 -15.17 13.74
N GLY A 436 -7.18 -14.09 13.04
CA GLY A 436 -7.20 -14.04 11.58
C GLY A 436 -6.41 -12.89 11.01
N ALA A 437 -6.18 -12.94 9.70
CA ALA A 437 -5.54 -11.89 8.94
C ALA A 437 -5.96 -11.94 7.47
N THR A 438 -5.74 -10.85 6.76
CA THR A 438 -5.99 -10.75 5.31
C THR A 438 -4.77 -10.15 4.63
N LEU A 439 -4.45 -10.66 3.44
CA LEU A 439 -3.45 -10.13 2.52
C LEU A 439 -4.16 -9.83 1.20
N GLU A 440 -4.00 -8.61 0.68
CA GLU A 440 -4.42 -8.25 -0.67
C GLU A 440 -3.21 -7.92 -1.53
N THR A 441 -3.14 -8.54 -2.71
CA THR A 441 -2.11 -8.22 -3.69
C THR A 441 -2.44 -6.89 -4.37
N PRO A 442 -1.49 -6.24 -5.03
CA PRO A 442 -1.83 -5.15 -5.94
C PRO A 442 -2.62 -5.67 -7.15
N TRP A 443 -3.28 -4.75 -7.84
CA TRP A 443 -3.80 -4.99 -9.18
C TRP A 443 -2.64 -5.25 -10.15
N ASN A 444 -2.65 -6.38 -10.82
CA ASN A 444 -1.62 -6.76 -11.77
C ASN A 444 -2.19 -6.80 -13.18
N ASP A 445 -1.68 -5.96 -14.07
CA ASP A 445 -1.99 -5.93 -15.50
C ASP A 445 -0.82 -6.48 -16.35
N PHE A 446 0.25 -6.94 -15.71
CA PHE A 446 1.45 -7.52 -16.33
C PHE A 446 2.12 -6.61 -17.37
N ASN A 447 2.02 -5.28 -17.22
CA ASN A 447 2.47 -4.24 -18.15
C ASN A 447 1.82 -4.31 -19.55
N ILE A 448 0.75 -5.04 -19.71
CA ILE A 448 -0.02 -5.13 -20.96
C ILE A 448 -1.49 -4.82 -20.70
N ARG A 449 -1.74 -3.62 -20.14
CA ARG A 449 -3.04 -3.16 -19.65
C ARG A 449 -4.18 -3.30 -20.68
N ASN A 450 -3.89 -3.01 -21.94
CA ASN A 450 -4.90 -3.00 -23.01
C ASN A 450 -5.16 -4.39 -23.61
N GLN A 451 -4.36 -5.40 -23.24
CA GLN A 451 -4.51 -6.74 -23.78
C GLN A 451 -5.33 -7.62 -22.85
N THR A 452 -6.31 -8.31 -23.42
CA THR A 452 -7.08 -9.34 -22.75
C THR A 452 -6.18 -10.54 -22.43
N LYS A 453 -6.32 -11.07 -21.22
CA LYS A 453 -5.58 -12.23 -20.68
C LYS A 453 -6.56 -13.27 -20.19
N VAL A 454 -6.11 -14.49 -20.05
CA VAL A 454 -6.87 -15.59 -19.42
C VAL A 454 -6.03 -16.13 -18.26
N ALA A 455 -6.59 -16.09 -17.06
CA ALA A 455 -6.05 -16.77 -15.89
C ALA A 455 -6.46 -18.25 -15.97
N LEU A 456 -5.49 -19.14 -15.89
CA LEU A 456 -5.68 -20.59 -16.09
C LEU A 456 -5.70 -21.34 -14.77
N ASP A 457 -4.60 -21.24 -14.04
CA ASP A 457 -4.40 -21.95 -12.78
C ASP A 457 -3.81 -20.99 -11.74
N VAL A 458 -4.14 -21.23 -10.47
CA VAL A 458 -3.47 -20.62 -9.32
C VAL A 458 -2.91 -21.75 -8.45
N LEU A 459 -1.60 -21.70 -8.18
CA LEU A 459 -0.94 -22.61 -7.27
C LEU A 459 -0.65 -21.89 -5.95
N VAL A 460 -0.97 -22.53 -4.84
CA VAL A 460 -0.81 -21.95 -3.50
C VAL A 460 -0.03 -22.94 -2.64
N GLU A 461 1.18 -22.55 -2.25
CA GLU A 461 2.05 -23.35 -1.39
C GLU A 461 1.86 -22.92 0.07
N THR A 462 1.54 -23.88 0.94
CA THR A 462 1.21 -23.62 2.35
C THR A 462 1.91 -24.57 3.31
N VAL A 463 2.07 -24.11 4.55
CA VAL A 463 2.56 -24.93 5.68
C VAL A 463 1.66 -24.72 6.89
N ASN A 464 1.38 -25.79 7.61
CA ASN A 464 0.54 -25.86 8.81
C ASN A 464 -0.95 -25.46 8.66
N PRO A 465 -1.58 -25.45 7.49
CA PRO A 465 -3.02 -25.43 7.51
C PRO A 465 -3.58 -26.77 8.03
N THR A 466 -4.71 -26.69 8.70
CA THR A 466 -5.47 -27.83 9.24
C THR A 466 -6.97 -27.57 9.05
N SER A 467 -7.82 -28.45 9.56
CA SER A 467 -9.27 -28.18 9.54
C SER A 467 -9.69 -26.96 10.36
N SER A 468 -8.84 -26.48 11.27
CA SER A 468 -9.09 -25.32 12.12
C SER A 468 -8.25 -24.11 11.73
N GLU A 469 -7.03 -24.33 11.25
CA GLU A 469 -6.12 -23.32 10.73
C GLU A 469 -6.22 -23.31 9.21
N THR A 470 -6.84 -22.32 8.62
CA THR A 470 -7.21 -22.33 7.20
C THR A 470 -6.62 -21.14 6.44
N ILE A 471 -6.39 -21.37 5.15
CA ILE A 471 -6.10 -20.30 4.18
C ILE A 471 -7.17 -20.36 3.09
N LYS A 472 -7.73 -19.21 2.74
CA LYS A 472 -8.69 -19.04 1.64
C LYS A 472 -8.15 -18.05 0.65
N VAL A 473 -8.26 -18.36 -0.64
CA VAL A 473 -7.84 -17.44 -1.71
C VAL A 473 -9.04 -17.06 -2.55
N GLU A 474 -9.17 -15.77 -2.80
CA GLU A 474 -10.20 -15.17 -3.64
C GLU A 474 -9.53 -14.26 -4.68
N TYR A 475 -10.16 -14.06 -5.82
CA TYR A 475 -9.66 -13.14 -6.85
C TYR A 475 -10.75 -12.17 -7.32
N ALA A 476 -10.32 -11.01 -7.79
CA ALA A 476 -11.14 -10.02 -8.46
C ALA A 476 -10.49 -9.61 -9.78
N THR A 477 -11.28 -9.18 -10.76
CA THR A 477 -10.79 -8.82 -12.09
C THR A 477 -11.26 -7.43 -12.50
N ASN A 478 -10.51 -6.81 -13.43
CA ASN A 478 -10.89 -5.58 -14.12
C ASN A 478 -11.16 -4.38 -13.21
N TYR A 479 -10.36 -4.24 -12.13
CA TYR A 479 -10.47 -3.18 -11.12
C TYR A 479 -11.83 -3.15 -10.39
N ASN A 480 -12.52 -4.29 -10.31
CA ASN A 480 -13.74 -4.42 -9.55
C ASN A 480 -13.47 -5.01 -8.16
N ASP A 481 -13.22 -4.13 -7.17
CA ASP A 481 -12.94 -4.51 -5.78
C ASP A 481 -14.18 -5.04 -5.01
N GLU A 482 -15.36 -4.94 -5.58
CA GLU A 482 -16.60 -5.39 -4.91
C GLU A 482 -16.96 -6.85 -5.21
N ALA A 483 -16.38 -7.45 -6.25
CA ALA A 483 -16.71 -8.78 -6.72
C ALA A 483 -15.53 -9.75 -6.60
N TYR A 484 -15.34 -10.30 -5.42
CA TYR A 484 -14.37 -11.38 -5.21
C TYR A 484 -15.01 -12.75 -5.46
N THR A 485 -14.31 -13.57 -6.24
CA THR A 485 -14.67 -14.97 -6.51
C THR A 485 -13.74 -15.88 -5.74
N VAL A 486 -14.31 -16.85 -5.01
CA VAL A 486 -13.53 -17.85 -4.27
C VAL A 486 -12.87 -18.81 -5.25
N LEU A 487 -11.58 -19.08 -5.05
CA LEU A 487 -10.90 -20.21 -5.69
C LEU A 487 -11.30 -21.48 -4.97
N ASP A 488 -11.97 -22.37 -5.67
CA ASP A 488 -12.41 -23.67 -5.15
C ASP A 488 -11.98 -24.79 -6.10
N ASN A 489 -11.79 -25.98 -5.57
CA ASN A 489 -11.49 -27.19 -6.31
C ASN A 489 -12.09 -28.43 -5.61
N SER A 490 -11.95 -29.61 -6.21
CA SER A 490 -12.46 -30.86 -5.65
C SER A 490 -11.82 -31.25 -4.29
N ASP A 491 -10.66 -30.68 -3.98
CA ASP A 491 -9.85 -31.03 -2.80
C ASP A 491 -10.07 -30.04 -1.64
N THR A 492 -10.88 -28.99 -1.87
CA THR A 492 -11.20 -27.98 -0.85
C THR A 492 -12.69 -28.01 -0.51
N THR A 493 -13.02 -27.55 0.71
CA THR A 493 -14.40 -27.31 1.12
C THR A 493 -14.61 -25.81 1.22
N ASN A 494 -15.44 -25.24 0.35
CA ASN A 494 -15.65 -23.80 0.25
C ASN A 494 -14.36 -22.98 0.00
N GLY A 495 -13.42 -23.52 -0.78
CA GLY A 495 -12.14 -22.87 -1.09
C GLY A 495 -11.15 -22.81 0.09
N LEU A 496 -11.37 -23.57 1.17
CA LEU A 496 -10.48 -23.59 2.33
C LEU A 496 -9.35 -24.59 2.14
N ILE A 497 -8.12 -24.12 2.16
CA ILE A 497 -6.92 -24.94 2.21
C ILE A 497 -6.72 -25.39 3.64
N THR A 498 -6.74 -26.71 3.85
CA THR A 498 -6.66 -27.36 5.17
C THR A 498 -5.49 -28.35 5.27
N THR A 499 -4.66 -28.47 4.24
CA THR A 499 -3.53 -29.41 4.18
C THR A 499 -2.25 -28.70 3.77
N THR A 500 -1.13 -29.11 4.36
CA THR A 500 0.20 -28.63 3.99
C THR A 500 0.60 -29.11 2.60
N GLY A 501 1.25 -28.25 1.84
CA GLY A 501 1.77 -28.51 0.51
C GLY A 501 1.24 -27.57 -0.54
N GLU A 502 1.32 -27.97 -1.80
CA GLU A 502 0.81 -27.23 -2.94
C GLU A 502 -0.66 -27.58 -3.19
N SER A 503 -1.50 -26.55 -3.25
CA SER A 503 -2.89 -26.65 -3.70
C SER A 503 -3.01 -25.99 -5.07
N LYS A 504 -3.51 -26.73 -6.05
CA LYS A 504 -3.72 -26.23 -7.41
C LYS A 504 -5.20 -25.97 -7.66
N PHE A 505 -5.51 -24.71 -7.99
CA PHE A 505 -6.85 -24.26 -8.35
C PHE A 505 -6.91 -23.99 -9.84
N ARG A 506 -7.68 -24.78 -10.57
CA ARG A 506 -8.03 -24.48 -11.95
C ARG A 506 -9.20 -23.51 -11.95
N ILE A 507 -9.06 -22.39 -12.67
CA ILE A 507 -10.15 -21.40 -12.74
C ILE A 507 -11.26 -21.91 -13.64
N ILE A 508 -12.45 -22.10 -13.05
CA ILE A 508 -13.65 -22.62 -13.70
C ILE A 508 -14.66 -21.49 -13.85
N VAL A 509 -15.14 -21.27 -15.06
CA VAL A 509 -16.17 -20.27 -15.37
C VAL A 509 -17.38 -20.96 -15.99
N GLY A 510 -18.55 -20.77 -15.42
CA GLY A 510 -19.81 -21.36 -15.92
C GLY A 510 -19.84 -22.90 -15.88
N GLY A 511 -18.96 -23.53 -15.10
CA GLY A 511 -18.82 -25.00 -15.01
C GLY A 511 -17.72 -25.58 -15.91
N ASP A 512 -17.11 -24.79 -16.77
CA ASP A 512 -16.06 -25.22 -17.69
C ASP A 512 -14.67 -24.74 -17.24
N PRO A 513 -13.60 -25.57 -17.34
CA PRO A 513 -12.22 -25.21 -16.96
C PRO A 513 -11.53 -24.38 -18.05
N ILE A 514 -12.18 -23.29 -18.48
CA ILE A 514 -11.71 -22.43 -19.58
C ILE A 514 -10.85 -21.26 -19.12
N GLY A 515 -10.78 -21.03 -17.83
CA GLY A 515 -10.09 -19.90 -17.24
C GLY A 515 -10.91 -18.60 -17.24
N GLU A 516 -10.50 -17.63 -16.41
CA GLU A 516 -11.15 -16.33 -16.29
C GLU A 516 -10.51 -15.30 -17.22
N VAL A 517 -11.33 -14.58 -17.96
CA VAL A 517 -10.89 -13.51 -18.86
C VAL A 517 -10.73 -12.21 -18.09
N PHE A 518 -9.56 -11.59 -18.16
CA PHE A 518 -9.27 -10.36 -17.41
C PHE A 518 -8.33 -9.40 -18.18
N ARG A 519 -8.33 -8.13 -17.78
CA ARG A 519 -7.31 -7.12 -18.14
C ARG A 519 -6.36 -6.86 -16.97
N SER A 520 -6.90 -6.83 -15.75
CA SER A 520 -6.15 -6.79 -14.49
C SER A 520 -6.75 -7.79 -13.52
N ILE A 521 -5.93 -8.32 -12.64
CA ILE A 521 -6.32 -9.30 -11.61
C ILE A 521 -5.68 -8.94 -10.27
N LYS A 522 -6.41 -9.22 -9.20
CA LYS A 522 -6.01 -9.00 -7.82
C LYS A 522 -6.43 -10.21 -6.99
N PHE A 523 -5.64 -10.56 -5.98
CA PHE A 523 -5.94 -11.66 -5.08
C PHE A 523 -6.14 -11.16 -3.66
N ARG A 524 -7.02 -11.84 -2.94
CA ARG A 524 -7.19 -11.70 -1.50
C ARG A 524 -6.97 -13.06 -0.85
N VAL A 525 -6.06 -13.11 0.12
CA VAL A 525 -5.77 -14.30 0.91
C VAL A 525 -6.23 -14.05 2.35
N THR A 526 -7.10 -14.90 2.85
CA THR A 526 -7.61 -14.83 4.22
C THR A 526 -7.04 -15.99 5.03
N PHE A 527 -6.45 -15.65 6.17
CA PHE A 527 -5.90 -16.58 7.15
C PHE A 527 -6.84 -16.66 8.34
N ALA A 528 -7.08 -17.86 8.85
CA ALA A 528 -7.82 -18.04 10.09
C ALA A 528 -7.16 -19.14 10.92
N ARG A 529 -7.18 -18.99 12.26
CA ARG A 529 -6.82 -20.06 13.19
C ARG A 529 -8.04 -20.51 14.02
N GLY A 530 -7.93 -21.71 14.57
CA GLY A 530 -8.88 -22.22 15.54
C GLY A 530 -8.65 -21.69 16.95
N SER A 531 -9.14 -22.41 17.95
CA SER A 531 -9.01 -22.04 19.36
C SER A 531 -7.57 -22.11 19.91
N THR A 532 -6.68 -22.86 19.25
CA THR A 532 -5.29 -23.03 19.69
C THR A 532 -4.46 -21.79 19.30
N THR A 533 -4.18 -20.94 20.26
CA THR A 533 -3.52 -19.64 20.04
C THR A 533 -2.07 -19.75 19.56
N THR A 534 -1.41 -20.88 19.79
CA THR A 534 -0.01 -21.13 19.39
C THR A 534 0.13 -21.58 17.93
N ASN A 535 -0.99 -21.84 17.24
CA ASN A 535 -0.97 -22.28 15.85
C ASN A 535 -1.14 -21.12 14.88
N THR A 536 -0.53 -21.23 13.70
CA THR A 536 -0.71 -20.30 12.57
C THR A 536 -0.57 -21.02 11.24
N PRO A 537 -1.50 -20.86 10.30
CA PRO A 537 -1.30 -21.27 8.93
C PRO A 537 -0.31 -20.33 8.25
N GLN A 538 0.49 -20.83 7.31
CA GLN A 538 1.54 -20.09 6.63
C GLN A 538 1.37 -20.18 5.12
N LEU A 539 1.41 -19.06 4.42
CA LEU A 539 1.51 -19.00 2.96
C LEU A 539 2.99 -18.85 2.60
N ILE A 540 3.49 -19.75 1.77
CA ILE A 540 4.87 -19.71 1.27
C ILE A 540 4.93 -18.98 -0.07
N LYS A 541 4.03 -19.32 -0.98
CA LYS A 541 4.05 -18.78 -2.34
C LYS A 541 2.67 -18.88 -2.97
N MET A 542 2.38 -17.94 -3.82
CA MET A 542 1.24 -17.97 -4.73
C MET A 542 1.73 -17.75 -6.16
N THR A 543 1.31 -18.62 -7.09
CA THR A 543 1.67 -18.53 -8.50
C THR A 543 0.42 -18.48 -9.34
N LEU A 544 0.28 -17.45 -10.17
CA LEU A 544 -0.76 -17.38 -11.20
C LEU A 544 -0.16 -17.82 -12.54
N VAL A 545 -0.79 -18.81 -13.16
CA VAL A 545 -0.51 -19.22 -14.54
C VAL A 545 -1.54 -18.55 -15.46
N TRP A 546 -1.07 -17.76 -16.42
CA TRP A 546 -1.94 -17.00 -17.32
C TRP A 546 -1.40 -16.98 -18.74
N ARG A 547 -2.23 -16.62 -19.70
CA ARG A 547 -1.83 -16.36 -21.08
C ARG A 547 -2.47 -15.09 -21.63
N ALA A 548 -1.76 -14.41 -22.52
CA ALA A 548 -2.36 -13.33 -23.31
C ALA A 548 -3.30 -13.93 -24.37
N VAL A 549 -4.48 -13.33 -24.52
CA VAL A 549 -5.36 -13.62 -25.67
C VAL A 549 -4.80 -12.85 -26.84
N VAL A 550 -4.19 -13.55 -27.77
CA VAL A 550 -3.79 -12.95 -29.04
C VAL A 550 -5.09 -12.72 -29.83
N ALA A 551 -5.45 -11.46 -30.07
CA ALA A 551 -6.53 -11.17 -31.00
C ALA A 551 -6.12 -11.75 -32.36
N LEU A 552 -6.96 -12.63 -32.92
CA LEU A 552 -6.79 -13.07 -34.29
C LEU A 552 -6.93 -11.82 -35.17
N LEU A 553 -5.83 -11.37 -35.74
CA LEU A 553 -5.83 -10.31 -36.73
C LEU A 553 -6.09 -10.96 -38.09
N TRP A 554 -7.22 -10.66 -38.65
CA TRP A 554 -7.52 -11.09 -40.03
C TRP A 554 -6.92 -10.08 -41.00
N GLY A 555 -6.29 -10.59 -42.04
CA GLY A 555 -5.85 -9.80 -43.18
C GLY A 555 -6.67 -10.17 -44.43
N VAL A 556 -6.82 -9.21 -45.29
CA VAL A 556 -7.43 -9.38 -46.64
C VAL A 556 -6.36 -9.09 -47.67
N SER A 557 -6.08 -10.03 -48.55
CA SER A 557 -5.20 -9.84 -49.69
C SER A 557 -6.00 -9.88 -50.98
N ALA A 558 -5.83 -8.90 -51.83
CA ALA A 558 -6.50 -8.81 -53.12
C ALA A 558 -5.50 -8.42 -54.22
N ASP A 559 -5.54 -9.15 -55.34
CA ASP A 559 -4.86 -8.78 -56.57
C ASP A 559 -5.83 -7.93 -57.42
N ILE A 560 -5.61 -6.61 -57.45
CA ILE A 560 -6.47 -5.61 -58.08
C ILE A 560 -6.03 -5.42 -59.54
N ASP A 561 -6.93 -5.64 -60.49
CA ASP A 561 -6.69 -5.39 -61.93
C ASP A 561 -7.18 -3.98 -62.29
N VAL A 562 -6.23 -3.08 -62.59
CA VAL A 562 -6.53 -1.70 -62.99
C VAL A 562 -6.49 -1.50 -64.52
N ASN A 563 -6.21 -2.55 -65.30
CA ASN A 563 -6.18 -2.45 -66.77
C ASN A 563 -7.51 -2.16 -67.43
N GLU A 564 -8.58 -2.57 -66.73
CA GLU A 564 -9.92 -2.32 -67.18
C GLU A 564 -10.56 -1.16 -66.42
N VAL A 565 -11.58 -0.57 -67.04
CA VAL A 565 -12.41 0.42 -66.36
C VAL A 565 -13.05 -0.24 -65.15
N SER A 566 -12.94 0.41 -63.99
CA SER A 566 -13.55 -0.11 -62.76
C SER A 566 -15.06 -0.24 -62.82
N PRO A 567 -15.69 -1.06 -61.98
CA PRO A 567 -17.15 -1.21 -61.98
C PRO A 567 -17.92 0.11 -61.77
N ASP A 568 -17.28 1.12 -61.19
CA ASP A 568 -17.80 2.47 -60.94
C ASP A 568 -17.39 3.50 -62.01
N GLY A 569 -16.72 3.06 -63.09
CA GLY A 569 -16.41 3.87 -64.29
C GLY A 569 -15.09 4.63 -64.26
N ARG A 570 -14.19 4.38 -63.27
CA ARG A 570 -12.87 5.04 -63.19
C ARG A 570 -11.88 4.37 -64.15
N ASN A 571 -11.06 5.20 -64.79
CA ASN A 571 -9.97 4.72 -65.66
C ASN A 571 -8.75 4.25 -64.82
N THR A 572 -7.79 3.58 -65.45
CA THR A 572 -6.58 3.04 -64.86
C THR A 572 -5.81 4.07 -64.00
N VAL A 573 -5.63 5.28 -64.51
CA VAL A 573 -4.86 6.32 -63.80
C VAL A 573 -5.59 6.74 -62.51
N GLN A 574 -6.90 6.93 -62.59
CA GLN A 574 -7.72 7.27 -61.42
C GLN A 574 -7.70 6.16 -60.36
N GLN A 575 -7.78 4.90 -60.79
CA GLN A 575 -7.73 3.76 -59.87
C GLN A 575 -6.37 3.69 -59.11
N ILE A 576 -5.24 3.87 -59.82
CA ILE A 576 -3.89 3.87 -59.22
C ILE A 576 -3.73 5.05 -58.26
N VAL A 577 -4.20 6.24 -58.64
CA VAL A 577 -4.13 7.42 -57.76
C VAL A 577 -4.93 7.20 -56.48
N ASP A 578 -6.12 6.63 -56.58
CA ASP A 578 -7.00 6.35 -55.47
C ASP A 578 -6.40 5.31 -54.53
N LEU A 579 -5.79 4.21 -55.03
CA LEU A 579 -5.12 3.20 -54.22
C LEU A 579 -3.91 3.77 -53.51
N LYS A 580 -3.05 4.56 -54.19
CA LYS A 580 -1.93 5.24 -53.58
C LYS A 580 -2.36 6.25 -52.54
N SER A 581 -3.47 6.96 -52.76
CA SER A 581 -4.03 7.90 -51.79
C SER A 581 -4.55 7.19 -50.55
N ALA A 582 -5.21 6.04 -50.70
CA ALA A 582 -5.67 5.22 -49.59
C ALA A 582 -4.48 4.71 -48.73
N LEU A 583 -3.40 4.23 -49.36
CA LEU A 583 -2.19 3.81 -48.67
C LEU A 583 -1.51 4.99 -47.95
N ALA A 584 -1.40 6.14 -48.61
CA ALA A 584 -0.73 7.32 -48.08
C ALA A 584 -1.54 8.05 -46.98
N SER A 585 -2.83 7.77 -46.84
CA SER A 585 -3.71 8.43 -45.88
C SER A 585 -3.31 8.12 -44.41
N GLY A 586 -2.75 6.93 -44.15
CA GLY A 586 -2.45 6.45 -42.82
C GLY A 586 -3.68 6.30 -41.89
N THR A 587 -4.88 6.36 -42.48
CA THR A 587 -6.15 6.15 -41.79
C THR A 587 -6.77 4.80 -42.19
N LEU A 588 -7.67 4.30 -41.35
CA LEU A 588 -8.41 3.09 -41.68
C LEU A 588 -9.28 3.31 -42.92
N VAL A 589 -9.23 2.36 -43.83
CA VAL A 589 -10.04 2.35 -45.04
C VAL A 589 -11.18 1.35 -44.87
N GLU A 590 -12.35 1.70 -45.38
CA GLU A 590 -13.49 0.76 -45.44
C GLU A 590 -13.27 -0.22 -46.58
N VAL A 591 -13.19 -1.52 -46.24
CA VAL A 591 -13.01 -2.61 -47.21
C VAL A 591 -14.24 -3.50 -47.17
N THR A 592 -14.91 -3.63 -48.34
CA THR A 592 -16.04 -4.54 -48.51
C THR A 592 -15.66 -5.60 -49.52
N TYR A 593 -15.77 -6.86 -49.16
CA TYR A 593 -15.57 -7.98 -50.07
C TYR A 593 -16.62 -9.06 -49.82
N ARG A 594 -16.84 -9.93 -50.79
CA ARG A 594 -17.75 -11.05 -50.71
C ARG A 594 -16.96 -12.36 -50.65
N ASN A 595 -17.19 -13.13 -49.60
CA ASN A 595 -16.70 -14.50 -49.51
C ASN A 595 -17.78 -15.45 -50.07
N ASP A 596 -17.38 -16.62 -50.62
CA ASP A 596 -18.23 -17.56 -51.36
C ASP A 596 -19.50 -18.03 -50.63
N ASN A 597 -19.60 -17.86 -49.32
CA ASN A 597 -20.68 -18.37 -48.48
C ASN A 597 -21.38 -17.33 -47.59
N THR A 598 -21.07 -16.04 -47.68
CA THR A 598 -21.65 -15.02 -46.83
C THR A 598 -22.03 -13.75 -47.58
N ASP A 599 -22.96 -12.99 -47.03
CA ASP A 599 -23.27 -11.64 -47.49
C ASP A 599 -22.02 -10.73 -47.38
N SER A 600 -21.99 -9.67 -48.20
CA SER A 600 -20.92 -8.69 -48.19
C SER A 600 -20.80 -8.05 -46.80
N GLN A 601 -19.60 -8.07 -46.22
CA GLN A 601 -19.33 -7.45 -44.93
C GLN A 601 -18.36 -6.28 -45.10
N ASN A 602 -18.59 -5.21 -44.36
CA ASN A 602 -17.74 -4.04 -44.33
C ASN A 602 -16.74 -4.16 -43.16
N TYR A 603 -15.48 -3.95 -43.43
CA TYR A 603 -14.40 -3.95 -42.46
C TYR A 603 -13.64 -2.62 -42.54
N TYR A 604 -13.25 -2.09 -41.40
CA TYR A 604 -12.31 -0.95 -41.33
C TYR A 604 -10.93 -1.51 -41.12
N MET A 605 -10.04 -1.38 -42.11
CA MET A 605 -8.74 -2.01 -42.14
C MET A 605 -7.64 -0.99 -42.47
N ASP A 606 -6.43 -1.27 -41.98
CA ASP A 606 -5.23 -0.54 -42.38
C ASP A 606 -4.71 -1.13 -43.68
N MET A 607 -4.42 -0.29 -44.66
CA MET A 607 -3.81 -0.70 -45.91
C MET A 607 -2.30 -0.82 -45.72
N ALA A 608 -1.81 -2.05 -45.54
CA ALA A 608 -0.44 -2.31 -45.12
C ALA A 608 0.57 -2.14 -46.27
N ASP A 609 0.20 -2.54 -47.48
CA ASP A 609 1.06 -2.38 -48.65
C ASP A 609 0.27 -2.29 -49.96
N LEU A 610 0.95 -1.84 -51.00
CA LEU A 610 0.50 -1.83 -52.39
C LEU A 610 1.70 -2.11 -53.29
N GLN A 611 1.80 -3.31 -53.86
CA GLN A 611 2.92 -3.73 -54.68
C GLN A 611 2.45 -3.97 -56.12
N SER A 612 3.16 -3.49 -57.12
CA SER A 612 2.91 -3.92 -58.48
C SER A 612 3.40 -5.36 -58.67
N MET A 613 2.62 -6.17 -59.37
CA MET A 613 3.01 -7.56 -59.64
C MET A 613 4.30 -7.68 -60.53
N GLU A 614 4.69 -6.62 -61.20
CA GLU A 614 5.98 -6.54 -61.93
C GLU A 614 7.19 -6.51 -61.00
N GLU A 615 7.05 -5.89 -59.82
CA GLU A 615 8.12 -5.82 -58.81
C GLU A 615 8.29 -7.13 -58.01
N ALA A 616 7.29 -7.99 -58.02
CA ALA A 616 7.30 -9.24 -57.28
C ALA A 616 7.94 -10.43 -58.00
N GLY A 617 8.58 -10.23 -59.16
CA GLY A 617 9.38 -11.25 -59.90
C GLY A 617 8.56 -12.33 -60.57
N GLY A 618 7.25 -12.12 -60.77
CA GLY A 618 6.38 -12.95 -61.62
C GLY A 618 6.38 -12.47 -63.07
N GLU A 619 6.06 -13.35 -64.04
CA GLU A 619 5.90 -12.98 -65.46
C GLU A 619 4.97 -11.76 -65.55
N SER A 620 5.44 -10.72 -66.29
CA SER A 620 4.95 -9.34 -66.28
C SER A 620 3.43 -9.25 -66.54
N GLU A 621 2.65 -9.09 -65.53
CA GLU A 621 1.26 -8.64 -65.63
C GLU A 621 1.19 -7.12 -65.33
N VAL A 622 1.43 -6.33 -66.40
CA VAL A 622 1.30 -4.88 -66.35
C VAL A 622 -0.12 -4.51 -65.85
N GLY A 623 -0.18 -3.72 -64.79
CA GLY A 623 -1.44 -3.16 -64.27
C GLY A 623 -2.20 -4.03 -63.25
N VAL A 624 -1.58 -5.04 -62.67
CA VAL A 624 -2.09 -5.74 -61.49
C VAL A 624 -1.33 -5.32 -60.25
N PHE A 625 -2.09 -4.93 -59.22
CA PHE A 625 -1.53 -4.53 -57.94
C PHE A 625 -1.99 -5.48 -56.85
N ARG A 626 -1.06 -6.03 -56.07
CA ARG A 626 -1.37 -6.73 -54.84
C ARG A 626 -1.48 -5.73 -53.70
N THR A 627 -2.55 -5.80 -52.95
CA THR A 627 -2.74 -5.02 -51.75
C THR A 627 -3.10 -5.92 -50.58
N ASN A 628 -2.53 -5.62 -49.41
CA ASN A 628 -2.82 -6.29 -48.18
C ASN A 628 -3.43 -5.30 -47.19
N PHE A 629 -4.57 -5.69 -46.64
CA PHE A 629 -5.28 -4.97 -45.57
C PHE A 629 -5.21 -5.79 -44.29
N VAL A 630 -4.98 -5.13 -43.17
CA VAL A 630 -4.89 -5.75 -41.86
C VAL A 630 -5.90 -5.09 -40.93
N GLU A 631 -6.69 -5.89 -40.24
CA GLU A 631 -7.63 -5.40 -39.23
C GLU A 631 -6.81 -4.76 -38.07
N PRO A 632 -7.05 -3.47 -37.73
CA PRO A 632 -6.38 -2.86 -36.61
C PRO A 632 -6.80 -3.58 -35.32
N ARG A 633 -5.89 -3.60 -34.33
CA ARG A 633 -6.18 -4.07 -32.97
C ARG A 633 -7.29 -3.23 -32.34
N GLN A 634 -8.54 -3.45 -32.70
CA GLN A 634 -9.65 -2.95 -31.91
C GLN A 634 -9.98 -3.98 -30.84
N SER A 635 -9.98 -3.54 -29.59
CA SER A 635 -10.66 -4.25 -28.53
C SER A 635 -12.12 -4.36 -28.95
N ARG A 636 -12.59 -5.57 -29.25
CA ARG A 636 -14.03 -5.82 -29.40
C ARG A 636 -14.66 -5.62 -28.02
N ASP A 637 -15.09 -4.41 -27.75
CA ASP A 637 -16.15 -4.19 -26.77
C ASP A 637 -17.46 -4.61 -27.44
N ARG A 638 -17.89 -5.82 -27.17
CA ARG A 638 -19.29 -6.27 -27.32
C ARG A 638 -19.69 -7.03 -26.07
#